data_f675b4de0e862833146d52a2a8821e82
#
_entry.id   f675b4de0e862833146d52a2a8821e82
#
_cell.length_a   1.000
_cell.length_b   1.000
_cell.length_c   1.000
_cell.angle_alpha   90.00
_cell.angle_beta   90.00
_cell.angle_gamma   90.00
#
_symmetry.space_group_name_H-M   'P 1'
#
loop_
_entity.id
_entity.type
_entity.pdbx_description
1 polymer ?
#
loop_
_entity_poly.entity_id
_entity_poly.type
_entity_poly.pdbx_seq_one_letter_code
_entity_poly.pdbx_strand_id
1 'polypeptide(L)'
;MSETFSKKSRVAVVILNWNGASMLRRFLPSVLEYTPEADIIVADNASTDDSIMLLETEFPSVRRILLDQNYGFAEGYNQALRLVEAEYYLLLNNDVRVTPGWLQTMLAYLDSHPQIVACQPKLRCEWAPESLEYAGASGGYIDRFGYPYCRGRLLGDVEPDKGQYDDVVTVSWATGAALLIRSVVYWQVGGLDGRFFAHQEEIDLCWRIRSRGYDVVCIPQSVVYHLGGGTLPKESPRKTYLNFRNNLLLLYKNLPNETLHSVMRWRFWLDALASLHLLFQGQFSSFLAVWRGRRDFCRMKSDFQADRERNLQATVPVDKPVQSSFSLLWQYYVLRHHTFDRLPHTE
;
A
#
# COMPACT_ATOMS: atom_id res chain seq x y z
N MET A 1 -37.06 -4.52 21.65
CA MET A 1 -35.66 -4.16 21.26
C MET A 1 -35.70 -3.77 19.82
N SER A 2 -35.69 -2.48 19.51
CA SER A 2 -35.68 -2.00 18.13
C SER A 2 -34.24 -2.14 17.59
N GLU A 3 -34.07 -3.05 16.66
CA GLU A 3 -32.87 -3.04 15.80
C GLU A 3 -32.84 -1.70 15.05
N THR A 4 -32.02 -0.79 15.52
CA THR A 4 -31.63 0.38 14.75
C THR A 4 -30.81 -0.15 13.56
N PHE A 5 -31.46 -0.32 12.41
CA PHE A 5 -30.74 -0.49 11.14
C PHE A 5 -29.79 0.69 10.97
N SER A 6 -28.51 0.46 11.23
CA SER A 6 -27.46 1.46 10.97
C SER A 6 -27.57 1.80 9.49
N LYS A 7 -27.82 3.09 9.20
CA LYS A 7 -27.84 3.59 7.82
C LYS A 7 -26.51 3.22 7.18
N LYS A 8 -26.54 2.40 6.12
CA LYS A 8 -25.35 1.99 5.39
C LYS A 8 -24.55 3.24 5.02
N SER A 9 -23.36 3.41 5.60
CA SER A 9 -22.53 4.57 5.31
C SER A 9 -22.02 4.44 3.86
N ARG A 10 -21.95 5.56 3.16
CA ARG A 10 -21.38 5.55 1.82
C ARG A 10 -19.89 5.21 1.86
N VAL A 11 -19.17 5.72 2.84
CA VAL A 11 -17.73 5.52 3.01
C VAL A 11 -17.43 5.10 4.43
N ALA A 12 -16.63 4.06 4.58
CA ALA A 12 -16.02 3.70 5.86
C ALA A 12 -14.51 3.96 5.79
N VAL A 13 -14.04 4.87 6.64
CA VAL A 13 -12.61 5.06 6.90
C VAL A 13 -12.19 4.10 7.99
N VAL A 14 -11.40 3.11 7.65
CA VAL A 14 -10.92 2.09 8.57
C VAL A 14 -9.46 2.32 8.87
N ILE A 15 -9.16 2.60 10.15
CA ILE A 15 -7.81 2.80 10.67
C ILE A 15 -7.41 1.54 11.41
N LEU A 16 -6.46 0.77 10.88
CA LEU A 16 -5.90 -0.38 11.57
C LEU A 16 -4.85 0.08 12.59
N ASN A 17 -5.06 -0.25 13.86
CA ASN A 17 -4.18 0.15 14.95
C ASN A 17 -3.57 -1.06 15.64
N TRP A 18 -2.28 -0.97 15.95
CA TRP A 18 -1.58 -1.91 16.84
C TRP A 18 -0.51 -1.17 17.63
N ASN A 19 -0.71 -1.07 18.95
CA ASN A 19 0.19 -0.38 19.87
C ASN A 19 0.51 1.06 19.41
N GLY A 20 -0.53 1.79 18.97
CA GLY A 20 -0.41 3.10 18.36
C GLY A 20 -1.14 4.21 19.11
N ALA A 21 -1.29 4.14 20.44
CA ALA A 21 -2.01 5.14 21.24
C ALA A 21 -1.53 6.57 20.99
N SER A 22 -0.21 6.78 20.91
CA SER A 22 0.37 8.10 20.64
C SER A 22 0.06 8.61 19.21
N MET A 23 0.00 7.71 18.23
CA MET A 23 -0.35 8.05 16.85
C MET A 23 -1.82 8.40 16.76
N LEU A 24 -2.71 7.59 17.33
CA LEU A 24 -4.13 7.89 17.38
C LEU A 24 -4.41 9.25 18.03
N ARG A 25 -3.80 9.53 19.21
CA ARG A 25 -3.95 10.82 19.88
C ARG A 25 -3.55 12.00 19.00
N ARG A 26 -2.50 11.84 18.21
CA ARG A 26 -1.96 12.90 17.35
C ARG A 26 -2.76 13.09 16.06
N PHE A 27 -3.13 12.02 15.37
CA PHE A 27 -3.61 12.08 14.00
C PHE A 27 -5.13 11.92 13.85
N LEU A 28 -5.78 11.17 14.73
CA LEU A 28 -7.23 10.93 14.68
C LEU A 28 -8.07 12.22 14.74
N PRO A 29 -7.69 13.28 15.51
CA PRO A 29 -8.45 14.53 15.48
C PRO A 29 -8.62 15.13 14.09
N SER A 30 -7.59 15.13 13.24
CA SER A 30 -7.70 15.64 11.87
C SER A 30 -8.66 14.81 11.01
N VAL A 31 -8.69 13.49 11.22
CA VAL A 31 -9.60 12.59 10.50
C VAL A 31 -11.04 12.88 10.90
N LEU A 32 -11.32 13.07 12.19
CA LEU A 32 -12.65 13.38 12.69
C LEU A 32 -13.13 14.77 12.21
N GLU A 33 -12.23 15.75 12.17
CA GLU A 33 -12.56 17.12 11.76
C GLU A 33 -12.85 17.24 10.26
N TYR A 34 -12.02 16.57 9.42
CA TYR A 34 -12.06 16.78 7.96
C TYR A 34 -12.75 15.64 7.19
N THR A 35 -13.45 14.74 7.91
CA THR A 35 -14.14 13.60 7.26
C THR A 35 -15.54 13.37 7.86
N PRO A 36 -16.39 14.40 8.00
CA PRO A 36 -17.71 14.27 8.66
C PRO A 36 -18.71 13.39 7.87
N GLU A 37 -18.44 13.12 6.59
CA GLU A 37 -19.32 12.34 5.70
C GLU A 37 -19.09 10.82 5.79
N ALA A 38 -18.06 10.37 6.50
CA ALA A 38 -17.70 8.96 6.56
C ALA A 38 -17.94 8.33 7.95
N ASP A 39 -18.13 7.02 7.99
CA ASP A 39 -18.06 6.24 9.22
C ASP A 39 -16.58 5.98 9.56
N ILE A 40 -16.10 6.59 10.64
CA ILE A 40 -14.71 6.46 11.07
C ILE A 40 -14.61 5.30 12.08
N ILE A 41 -13.81 4.31 11.72
CA ILE A 41 -13.66 3.05 12.45
C ILE A 41 -12.19 2.85 12.79
N VAL A 42 -11.89 2.65 14.07
CA VAL A 42 -10.58 2.16 14.48
C VAL A 42 -10.68 0.66 14.73
N ALA A 43 -9.97 -0.11 13.92
CA ALA A 43 -9.82 -1.56 14.09
C ALA A 43 -8.54 -1.81 14.91
N ASP A 44 -8.73 -2.16 16.17
CA ASP A 44 -7.63 -2.48 17.07
C ASP A 44 -7.20 -3.94 16.88
N ASN A 45 -5.95 -4.14 16.48
CA ASN A 45 -5.34 -5.42 16.11
C ASN A 45 -4.70 -6.09 17.34
N ALA A 46 -5.44 -6.17 18.44
CA ALA A 46 -5.03 -6.68 19.75
C ALA A 46 -3.85 -5.89 20.35
N SER A 47 -4.01 -4.59 20.50
CA SER A 47 -3.03 -3.73 21.16
C SER A 47 -2.87 -4.10 22.64
N THR A 48 -1.66 -3.92 23.16
CA THR A 48 -1.29 -4.13 24.56
C THR A 48 -0.90 -2.83 25.27
N ASP A 49 -0.90 -1.71 24.53
CA ASP A 49 -0.70 -0.36 25.05
C ASP A 49 -2.04 0.30 25.44
N ASP A 50 -2.03 1.59 25.72
CA ASP A 50 -3.20 2.36 26.13
C ASP A 50 -4.16 2.69 24.96
N SER A 51 -4.03 2.09 23.78
CA SER A 51 -4.85 2.41 22.61
C SER A 51 -6.34 2.28 22.86
N ILE A 52 -6.80 1.20 23.50
CA ILE A 52 -8.21 0.96 23.76
C ILE A 52 -8.73 1.96 24.80
N MET A 53 -8.00 2.17 25.90
CA MET A 53 -8.36 3.14 26.94
C MET A 53 -8.44 4.57 26.36
N LEU A 54 -7.49 4.95 25.51
CA LEU A 54 -7.51 6.23 24.79
C LEU A 54 -8.79 6.41 23.97
N LEU A 55 -9.16 5.40 23.17
CA LEU A 55 -10.36 5.45 22.34
C LEU A 55 -11.63 5.54 23.18
N GLU A 56 -11.65 4.92 24.37
CA GLU A 56 -12.79 4.96 25.28
C GLU A 56 -12.94 6.32 25.98
N THR A 57 -11.83 6.93 26.34
CA THR A 57 -11.85 8.15 27.16
C THR A 57 -11.80 9.43 26.33
N GLU A 58 -10.96 9.49 25.28
CA GLU A 58 -10.75 10.70 24.49
C GLU A 58 -11.58 10.72 23.17
N PHE A 59 -11.93 9.52 22.63
CA PHE A 59 -12.68 9.41 21.36
C PHE A 59 -13.89 8.47 21.46
N PRO A 60 -14.79 8.66 22.44
CA PRO A 60 -15.90 7.71 22.71
C PRO A 60 -16.90 7.55 21.56
N SER A 61 -16.99 8.54 20.65
CA SER A 61 -17.86 8.51 19.47
C SER A 61 -17.30 7.69 18.31
N VAL A 62 -16.00 7.35 18.33
CA VAL A 62 -15.38 6.56 17.27
C VAL A 62 -15.76 5.10 17.39
N ARG A 63 -16.27 4.54 16.29
CA ARG A 63 -16.58 3.11 16.23
C ARG A 63 -15.32 2.27 16.36
N ARG A 64 -15.35 1.25 17.21
CA ARG A 64 -14.23 0.36 17.45
C ARG A 64 -14.57 -1.05 16.98
N ILE A 65 -13.57 -1.70 16.36
CA ILE A 65 -13.57 -3.13 16.08
C ILE A 65 -12.37 -3.70 16.83
N LEU A 66 -12.59 -4.59 17.77
CA LEU A 66 -11.52 -5.22 18.56
C LEU A 66 -11.26 -6.61 17.98
N LEU A 67 -10.06 -6.81 17.43
CA LEU A 67 -9.63 -8.11 16.95
C LEU A 67 -9.00 -8.90 18.11
N ASP A 68 -9.14 -10.21 18.07
CA ASP A 68 -8.71 -11.13 19.16
C ASP A 68 -7.20 -11.39 19.20
N GLN A 69 -6.49 -11.09 18.09
CA GLN A 69 -5.03 -11.21 17.99
C GLN A 69 -4.46 -10.25 16.94
N ASN A 70 -3.14 -10.07 16.93
CA ASN A 70 -2.45 -9.32 15.88
C ASN A 70 -2.34 -10.15 14.60
N TYR A 71 -3.23 -9.91 13.65
CA TYR A 71 -3.26 -10.54 12.33
C TYR A 71 -2.24 -9.95 11.31
N GLY A 72 -1.44 -8.95 11.72
CA GLY A 72 -0.64 -8.15 10.79
C GLY A 72 -1.50 -7.13 10.05
N PHE A 73 -0.91 -6.49 9.03
CA PHE A 73 -1.58 -5.43 8.28
C PHE A 73 -2.65 -6.01 7.34
N ALA A 74 -2.27 -6.94 6.47
CA ALA A 74 -3.14 -7.45 5.41
C ALA A 74 -4.38 -8.18 5.96
N GLU A 75 -4.19 -9.18 6.81
CA GLU A 75 -5.32 -9.92 7.35
C GLU A 75 -6.07 -9.12 8.42
N GLY A 76 -5.40 -8.22 9.16
CA GLY A 76 -6.06 -7.30 10.09
C GLY A 76 -7.12 -6.44 9.40
N TYR A 77 -6.79 -5.85 8.24
CA TYR A 77 -7.79 -5.15 7.42
C TYR A 77 -8.89 -6.08 6.92
N ASN A 78 -8.57 -7.27 6.43
CA ASN A 78 -9.59 -8.21 5.98
C ASN A 78 -10.58 -8.56 7.09
N GLN A 79 -10.09 -8.84 8.29
CA GLN A 79 -10.94 -9.16 9.45
C GLN A 79 -11.85 -7.98 9.82
N ALA A 80 -11.30 -6.77 9.88
CA ALA A 80 -12.07 -5.57 10.16
C ALA A 80 -13.13 -5.29 9.08
N LEU A 81 -12.75 -5.35 7.80
CA LEU A 81 -13.64 -5.02 6.68
C LEU A 81 -14.78 -6.02 6.47
N ARG A 82 -14.65 -7.28 6.94
CA ARG A 82 -15.77 -8.24 6.99
C ARG A 82 -16.92 -7.78 7.91
N LEU A 83 -16.63 -6.89 8.87
CA LEU A 83 -17.60 -6.35 9.84
C LEU A 83 -18.11 -4.96 9.43
N VAL A 84 -17.77 -4.49 8.22
CA VAL A 84 -18.06 -3.14 7.73
C VAL A 84 -18.85 -3.22 6.43
N GLU A 85 -20.00 -2.56 6.40
CA GLU A 85 -20.81 -2.39 5.21
C GLU A 85 -20.73 -0.95 4.70
N ALA A 86 -20.10 -0.73 3.55
CA ALA A 86 -20.01 0.56 2.87
C ALA A 86 -19.87 0.38 1.35
N GLU A 87 -20.14 1.44 0.58
CA GLU A 87 -19.89 1.45 -0.86
C GLU A 87 -18.39 1.54 -1.16
N TYR A 88 -17.68 2.35 -0.36
CA TYR A 88 -16.25 2.54 -0.44
C TYR A 88 -15.58 2.20 0.89
N TYR A 89 -14.47 1.51 0.83
CA TYR A 89 -13.53 1.40 1.94
C TYR A 89 -12.38 2.37 1.72
N LEU A 90 -12.01 3.08 2.78
CA LEU A 90 -10.78 3.84 2.83
C LEU A 90 -9.89 3.24 3.91
N LEU A 91 -8.84 2.56 3.48
CA LEU A 91 -7.79 2.06 4.35
C LEU A 91 -6.88 3.23 4.68
N LEU A 92 -6.74 3.56 5.97
CA LEU A 92 -5.95 4.69 6.44
C LEU A 92 -5.01 4.27 7.56
N ASN A 93 -3.74 4.61 7.44
CA ASN A 93 -2.78 4.39 8.52
C ASN A 93 -3.08 5.31 9.72
N ASN A 94 -2.75 4.86 10.92
CA ASN A 94 -2.94 5.62 12.15
C ASN A 94 -1.94 6.79 12.34
N ASP A 95 -0.96 6.93 11.42
CA ASP A 95 0.06 7.98 11.41
C ASP A 95 -0.09 8.94 10.22
N VAL A 96 -1.33 9.09 9.71
CA VAL A 96 -1.68 10.01 8.62
C VAL A 96 -2.48 11.19 9.14
N ARG A 97 -2.04 12.42 8.83
CA ARG A 97 -2.80 13.65 8.99
C ARG A 97 -3.47 14.02 7.67
N VAL A 98 -4.78 14.16 7.71
CA VAL A 98 -5.59 14.53 6.54
C VAL A 98 -5.83 16.05 6.48
N THR A 99 -6.27 16.55 5.31
CA THR A 99 -6.51 17.97 5.05
C THR A 99 -7.98 18.23 4.68
N PRO A 100 -8.48 19.46 4.81
CA PRO A 100 -9.85 19.80 4.39
C PRO A 100 -10.15 19.35 2.95
N GLY A 101 -11.27 18.70 2.72
CA GLY A 101 -11.75 18.31 1.39
C GLY A 101 -11.03 17.08 0.75
N TRP A 102 -10.10 16.45 1.47
CA TRP A 102 -9.29 15.36 0.93
C TRP A 102 -10.12 14.17 0.43
N LEU A 103 -11.09 13.73 1.22
CA LEU A 103 -11.93 12.58 0.87
C LEU A 103 -12.95 12.94 -0.21
N GLN A 104 -13.60 14.10 -0.10
CA GLN A 104 -14.59 14.56 -1.07
C GLN A 104 -14.01 14.67 -2.48
N THR A 105 -12.76 15.15 -2.59
CA THR A 105 -12.04 15.23 -3.87
C THR A 105 -11.89 13.84 -4.52
N MET A 106 -11.49 12.85 -3.74
CA MET A 106 -11.33 11.46 -4.23
C MET A 106 -12.68 10.84 -4.61
N LEU A 107 -13.70 11.00 -3.77
CA LEU A 107 -15.04 10.46 -4.03
C LEU A 107 -15.65 11.04 -5.30
N ALA A 108 -15.61 12.38 -5.46
CA ALA A 108 -16.14 13.05 -6.64
C ALA A 108 -15.46 12.54 -7.93
N TYR A 109 -14.17 12.27 -7.86
CA TYR A 109 -13.45 11.74 -9.01
C TYR A 109 -13.85 10.29 -9.34
N LEU A 110 -13.95 9.40 -8.35
CA LEU A 110 -14.38 8.03 -8.56
C LEU A 110 -15.84 7.95 -9.05
N ASP A 111 -16.72 8.82 -8.57
CA ASP A 111 -18.12 8.87 -8.99
C ASP A 111 -18.28 9.22 -10.47
N SER A 112 -17.45 10.13 -10.96
CA SER A 112 -17.47 10.55 -12.37
C SER A 112 -16.71 9.59 -13.31
N HIS A 113 -15.97 8.60 -12.77
CA HIS A 113 -15.18 7.65 -13.54
C HIS A 113 -15.41 6.20 -13.07
N PRO A 114 -16.48 5.53 -13.51
CA PRO A 114 -16.85 4.19 -13.01
C PRO A 114 -15.80 3.10 -13.23
N GLN A 115 -14.94 3.21 -14.25
CA GLN A 115 -13.85 2.29 -14.54
C GLN A 115 -12.69 2.39 -13.51
N ILE A 116 -12.60 3.53 -12.79
CA ILE A 116 -11.64 3.72 -11.73
C ILE A 116 -12.25 3.17 -10.44
N VAL A 117 -11.57 2.20 -9.86
CA VAL A 117 -12.11 1.47 -8.71
C VAL A 117 -11.32 1.71 -7.44
N ALA A 118 -10.10 2.22 -7.55
CA ALA A 118 -9.28 2.57 -6.41
C ALA A 118 -8.44 3.81 -6.69
N CYS A 119 -8.12 4.56 -5.64
CA CYS A 119 -7.22 5.71 -5.74
C CYS A 119 -6.47 5.97 -4.44
N GLN A 120 -5.42 6.78 -4.55
CA GLN A 120 -4.73 7.39 -3.43
C GLN A 120 -4.67 8.91 -3.58
N PRO A 121 -4.55 9.66 -2.48
CA PRO A 121 -4.17 11.08 -2.52
C PRO A 121 -2.69 11.23 -2.84
N LYS A 122 -2.21 12.47 -3.02
CA LYS A 122 -0.79 12.80 -2.92
C LYS A 122 -0.36 12.73 -1.46
N LEU A 123 0.73 12.01 -1.19
CA LEU A 123 1.32 11.91 0.15
C LEU A 123 2.53 12.85 0.26
N ARG A 124 2.48 13.71 1.27
CA ARG A 124 3.61 14.54 1.70
C ARG A 124 4.18 14.03 3.02
N CYS A 125 5.45 14.31 3.24
CA CYS A 125 6.11 13.95 4.49
C CYS A 125 5.64 14.84 5.64
N GLU A 126 5.21 14.26 6.76
CA GLU A 126 4.75 15.02 7.94
C GLU A 126 5.87 15.87 8.57
N TRP A 127 7.12 15.37 8.50
CA TRP A 127 8.30 16.07 9.05
C TRP A 127 8.91 17.12 8.11
N ALA A 128 8.65 16.99 6.80
CA ALA A 128 9.14 17.87 5.76
C ALA A 128 8.00 18.12 4.75
N PRO A 129 7.03 18.98 5.10
CA PRO A 129 5.78 19.14 4.34
C PRO A 129 5.96 19.62 2.89
N GLU A 130 7.13 20.17 2.55
CA GLU A 130 7.55 20.56 1.21
C GLU A 130 8.09 19.38 0.38
N SER A 131 8.25 18.19 0.97
CA SER A 131 8.73 17.00 0.31
C SER A 131 7.60 15.97 0.15
N LEU A 132 7.67 15.20 -0.91
CA LEU A 132 6.83 14.03 -1.08
C LEU A 132 7.17 12.95 -0.02
N GLU A 133 6.28 12.00 0.17
CA GLU A 133 6.47 10.95 1.17
C GLU A 133 7.05 9.68 0.50
N TYR A 134 7.84 8.93 1.26
CA TYR A 134 8.58 7.77 0.76
C TYR A 134 7.68 6.61 0.29
N ALA A 135 6.59 6.31 1.02
CA ALA A 135 5.80 5.08 0.83
C ALA A 135 4.62 5.21 -0.15
N GLY A 136 4.55 6.29 -0.91
CA GLY A 136 3.43 6.49 -1.85
C GLY A 136 3.58 7.70 -2.74
N ALA A 137 4.20 8.76 -2.24
CA ALA A 137 4.44 10.01 -2.97
C ALA A 137 3.23 10.45 -3.82
N SER A 138 3.38 10.59 -5.13
CA SER A 138 2.29 10.91 -6.08
C SER A 138 1.91 9.72 -6.96
N GLY A 139 1.87 8.50 -6.36
CA GLY A 139 1.47 7.26 -7.03
C GLY A 139 2.60 6.28 -7.29
N GLY A 140 2.27 5.00 -7.30
CA GLY A 140 3.23 3.90 -7.36
C GLY A 140 3.28 3.19 -8.70
N TYR A 141 4.48 2.74 -9.06
CA TYR A 141 4.80 1.98 -10.27
C TYR A 141 5.68 0.76 -9.93
N ILE A 142 5.81 -0.15 -10.87
CA ILE A 142 6.62 -1.37 -10.73
C ILE A 142 7.50 -1.49 -11.98
N ASP A 143 8.80 -1.70 -11.80
CA ASP A 143 9.71 -1.94 -12.92
C ASP A 143 9.58 -3.37 -13.47
N ARG A 144 10.27 -3.66 -14.59
CA ARG A 144 10.25 -4.98 -15.24
C ARG A 144 10.70 -6.14 -14.35
N PHE A 145 11.44 -5.87 -13.27
CA PHE A 145 11.93 -6.86 -12.32
C PHE A 145 11.13 -6.87 -11.01
N GLY A 146 10.05 -6.07 -10.93
CA GLY A 146 9.17 -6.02 -9.76
C GLY A 146 9.64 -5.09 -8.65
N TYR A 147 10.59 -4.20 -8.89
CA TYR A 147 10.99 -3.19 -7.92
C TYR A 147 9.96 -2.06 -7.90
N PRO A 148 9.33 -1.76 -6.74
CA PRO A 148 8.38 -0.67 -6.64
C PRO A 148 9.12 0.69 -6.57
N TYR A 149 8.58 1.66 -7.27
CA TYR A 149 9.00 3.06 -7.21
C TYR A 149 7.78 3.98 -7.27
N CYS A 150 7.96 5.25 -6.99
CA CYS A 150 6.85 6.20 -6.98
C CYS A 150 7.16 7.41 -7.85
N ARG A 151 6.12 8.05 -8.31
CA ARG A 151 6.17 9.36 -8.94
C ARG A 151 6.54 10.39 -7.87
N GLY A 152 7.85 10.75 -7.85
CA GLY A 152 8.49 11.56 -6.82
C GLY A 152 9.35 10.79 -5.81
N ARG A 153 9.61 9.48 -6.03
CA ARG A 153 10.55 8.72 -5.22
C ARG A 153 11.17 7.56 -6.01
N LEU A 154 12.48 7.56 -6.18
CA LEU A 154 13.25 6.48 -6.76
C LEU A 154 14.21 5.90 -5.72
N LEU A 155 14.03 4.63 -5.36
CA LEU A 155 14.78 3.96 -4.30
C LEU A 155 14.78 4.76 -2.99
N GLY A 156 15.94 5.33 -2.61
CA GLY A 156 16.10 6.15 -1.42
C GLY A 156 15.86 7.65 -1.62
N ASP A 157 15.86 8.12 -2.87
CA ASP A 157 15.75 9.53 -3.20
C ASP A 157 14.27 9.95 -3.28
N VAL A 158 13.89 10.91 -2.44
CA VAL A 158 12.55 11.50 -2.40
C VAL A 158 12.65 12.93 -2.91
N GLU A 159 11.75 13.30 -3.82
CA GLU A 159 11.73 14.62 -4.44
C GLU A 159 10.97 15.65 -3.60
N PRO A 160 11.41 16.93 -3.59
CA PRO A 160 10.58 18.01 -3.10
C PRO A 160 9.33 18.14 -3.96
N ASP A 161 8.20 18.46 -3.34
CA ASP A 161 6.94 18.75 -4.04
C ASP A 161 6.90 20.21 -4.49
N LYS A 162 7.07 20.42 -5.79
CA LYS A 162 7.01 21.74 -6.46
C LYS A 162 5.77 21.87 -7.36
N GLY A 163 4.79 20.99 -7.21
CA GLY A 163 3.63 20.91 -8.09
C GLY A 163 3.89 20.14 -9.40
N GLN A 164 5.07 19.55 -9.57
CA GLN A 164 5.45 18.82 -10.79
C GLN A 164 4.61 17.56 -11.04
N TYR A 165 3.85 17.09 -10.05
CA TYR A 165 3.02 15.88 -10.10
C TYR A 165 1.59 16.17 -9.64
N ASP A 166 0.98 17.26 -10.13
CA ASP A 166 -0.37 17.70 -9.77
C ASP A 166 -1.47 17.24 -10.75
N ASP A 167 -1.12 16.49 -11.78
CA ASP A 167 -2.07 15.85 -12.69
C ASP A 167 -2.51 14.47 -12.18
N VAL A 168 -3.77 14.11 -12.43
CA VAL A 168 -4.29 12.78 -12.12
C VAL A 168 -3.70 11.78 -13.11
N VAL A 169 -3.14 10.69 -12.57
CA VAL A 169 -2.50 9.65 -13.40
C VAL A 169 -2.94 8.25 -12.99
N THR A 170 -3.01 7.36 -13.98
CA THR A 170 -3.13 5.92 -13.74
C THR A 170 -1.81 5.39 -13.20
N VAL A 171 -1.88 4.61 -12.12
CA VAL A 171 -0.74 4.06 -11.42
C VAL A 171 -0.79 2.54 -11.39
N SER A 172 0.35 1.89 -11.17
CA SER A 172 0.41 0.44 -10.99
C SER A 172 -0.14 0.04 -9.62
N TRP A 173 0.10 0.86 -8.60
CA TRP A 173 -0.38 0.63 -7.25
C TRP A 173 -0.61 1.94 -6.50
N ALA A 174 -1.56 1.89 -5.58
CA ALA A 174 -1.84 2.93 -4.60
C ALA A 174 -1.39 2.46 -3.22
N THR A 175 -0.90 3.39 -2.41
CA THR A 175 -0.33 3.09 -1.08
C THR A 175 -1.40 2.67 -0.09
N GLY A 176 -1.09 1.65 0.72
CA GLY A 176 -1.93 1.26 1.86
C GLY A 176 -2.03 2.32 2.98
N ALA A 177 -1.20 3.37 2.94
CA ALA A 177 -1.29 4.45 3.92
C ALA A 177 -2.59 5.28 3.78
N ALA A 178 -3.14 5.41 2.53
CA ALA A 178 -4.42 6.07 2.27
C ALA A 178 -5.00 5.53 0.95
N LEU A 179 -5.66 4.40 0.99
CA LEU A 179 -6.24 3.71 -0.17
C LEU A 179 -7.76 3.78 -0.14
N LEU A 180 -8.37 4.53 -1.04
CA LEU A 180 -9.82 4.50 -1.27
C LEU A 180 -10.13 3.46 -2.36
N ILE A 181 -11.08 2.57 -2.09
CA ILE A 181 -11.45 1.48 -3.00
C ILE A 181 -12.93 1.16 -2.94
N ARG A 182 -13.54 0.81 -4.08
CA ARG A 182 -14.91 0.26 -4.12
C ARG A 182 -14.94 -1.09 -3.40
N SER A 183 -15.80 -1.21 -2.39
CA SER A 183 -15.88 -2.41 -1.54
C SER A 183 -16.19 -3.68 -2.32
N VAL A 184 -17.06 -3.59 -3.32
CA VAL A 184 -17.41 -4.72 -4.21
C VAL A 184 -16.15 -5.24 -4.93
N VAL A 185 -15.32 -4.33 -5.48
CA VAL A 185 -14.10 -4.73 -6.19
C VAL A 185 -13.05 -5.27 -5.23
N TYR A 186 -12.91 -4.68 -4.02
CA TYR A 186 -12.02 -5.21 -2.99
C TYR A 186 -12.25 -6.70 -2.75
N TRP A 187 -13.51 -7.09 -2.53
CA TRP A 187 -13.86 -8.49 -2.28
C TRP A 187 -13.85 -9.35 -3.55
N GLN A 188 -14.24 -8.81 -4.70
CA GLN A 188 -14.20 -9.50 -5.99
C GLN A 188 -12.79 -9.97 -6.37
N VAL A 189 -11.78 -9.17 -6.05
CA VAL A 189 -10.38 -9.54 -6.31
C VAL A 189 -9.77 -10.34 -5.15
N GLY A 190 -10.50 -10.58 -4.06
CA GLY A 190 -10.10 -11.42 -2.92
C GLY A 190 -9.45 -10.68 -1.76
N GLY A 191 -9.61 -9.34 -1.67
CA GLY A 191 -9.05 -8.53 -0.58
C GLY A 191 -7.52 -8.48 -0.57
N LEU A 192 -6.93 -8.08 0.55
CA LEU A 192 -5.49 -8.19 0.78
C LEU A 192 -5.10 -9.66 1.03
N ASP A 193 -3.93 -10.08 0.60
CA ASP A 193 -3.47 -11.45 0.87
C ASP A 193 -2.79 -11.52 2.25
N GLY A 194 -3.49 -12.06 3.24
CA GLY A 194 -3.03 -12.14 4.64
C GLY A 194 -1.67 -12.83 4.83
N ARG A 195 -1.26 -13.71 3.90
CA ARG A 195 0.03 -14.41 3.94
C ARG A 195 1.23 -13.46 3.78
N PHE A 196 1.01 -12.27 3.23
CA PHE A 196 2.04 -11.22 3.19
C PHE A 196 2.36 -10.67 4.58
N PHE A 197 1.41 -10.64 5.49
CA PHE A 197 1.45 -10.06 6.82
C PHE A 197 1.56 -8.52 6.78
N ALA A 198 2.61 -7.97 6.18
CA ALA A 198 2.82 -6.54 5.92
C ALA A 198 3.83 -6.36 4.78
N HIS A 199 3.72 -5.24 4.05
CA HIS A 199 4.49 -4.83 2.87
C HIS A 199 4.20 -5.66 1.61
N GLN A 200 3.94 -4.98 0.50
CA GLN A 200 3.61 -5.47 -0.83
C GLN A 200 2.17 -6.02 -1.01
N GLU A 201 1.37 -6.11 0.05
CA GLU A 201 -0.02 -6.57 -0.02
C GLU A 201 -0.92 -5.62 -0.81
N GLU A 202 -0.70 -4.30 -0.68
CA GLU A 202 -1.39 -3.28 -1.45
C GLU A 202 -0.98 -3.30 -2.92
N ILE A 203 0.30 -3.57 -3.18
CA ILE A 203 0.82 -3.71 -4.54
C ILE A 203 0.21 -4.94 -5.22
N ASP A 204 0.13 -6.08 -4.50
CA ASP A 204 -0.53 -7.28 -4.98
C ASP A 204 -2.02 -7.07 -5.25
N LEU A 205 -2.73 -6.36 -4.36
CA LEU A 205 -4.13 -6.00 -4.55
C LEU A 205 -4.32 -5.17 -5.82
N CYS A 206 -3.53 -4.11 -5.97
CA CYS A 206 -3.60 -3.22 -7.13
C CYS A 206 -3.22 -3.93 -8.44
N TRP A 207 -2.23 -4.84 -8.41
CA TRP A 207 -1.89 -5.66 -9.58
C TRP A 207 -3.10 -6.51 -10.01
N ARG A 208 -3.76 -7.19 -9.05
CA ARG A 208 -4.96 -7.99 -9.35
C ARG A 208 -6.11 -7.14 -9.87
N ILE A 209 -6.28 -5.92 -9.38
CA ILE A 209 -7.27 -4.95 -9.89
C ILE A 209 -6.93 -4.58 -11.33
N ARG A 210 -5.70 -4.12 -11.58
CA ARG A 210 -5.24 -3.67 -12.89
C ARG A 210 -5.32 -4.79 -13.94
N SER A 211 -4.90 -6.02 -13.59
CA SER A 211 -4.94 -7.18 -14.50
C SER A 211 -6.37 -7.60 -14.89
N ARG A 212 -7.39 -7.13 -14.17
CA ARG A 212 -8.82 -7.34 -14.51
C ARG A 212 -9.44 -6.19 -15.31
N GLY A 213 -8.62 -5.25 -15.80
CA GLY A 213 -9.08 -4.14 -16.65
C GLY A 213 -9.63 -2.94 -15.88
N TYR A 214 -9.53 -2.90 -14.57
CA TYR A 214 -9.87 -1.71 -13.78
C TYR A 214 -8.69 -0.76 -13.65
N ASP A 215 -9.01 0.52 -13.40
CA ASP A 215 -7.99 1.53 -13.16
C ASP A 215 -7.80 1.83 -11.68
N VAL A 216 -6.53 2.10 -11.33
CA VAL A 216 -6.07 2.65 -10.06
C VAL A 216 -5.39 3.98 -10.36
N VAL A 217 -5.71 5.04 -9.63
CA VAL A 217 -5.20 6.39 -9.91
C VAL A 217 -4.60 7.06 -8.67
N CYS A 218 -3.70 8.01 -8.90
CA CYS A 218 -3.34 9.02 -7.92
C CYS A 218 -4.10 10.31 -8.23
N ILE A 219 -4.72 10.91 -7.21
CA ILE A 219 -5.49 12.16 -7.30
C ILE A 219 -4.76 13.23 -6.46
N PRO A 220 -3.82 13.99 -7.06
CA PRO A 220 -2.95 14.90 -6.32
C PRO A 220 -3.66 16.12 -5.74
N GLN A 221 -4.88 16.44 -6.18
CA GLN A 221 -5.72 17.49 -5.60
C GLN A 221 -6.19 17.14 -4.19
N SER A 222 -6.18 15.86 -3.84
CA SER A 222 -6.32 15.37 -2.48
C SER A 222 -4.91 15.20 -1.89
N VAL A 223 -4.66 15.83 -0.73
CA VAL A 223 -3.33 15.80 -0.07
C VAL A 223 -3.47 15.30 1.35
N VAL A 224 -2.58 14.40 1.73
CA VAL A 224 -2.42 13.97 3.12
C VAL A 224 -0.94 13.99 3.51
N TYR A 225 -0.68 14.05 4.82
CA TYR A 225 0.68 14.03 5.37
C TYR A 225 0.88 12.73 6.14
N HIS A 226 1.92 11.99 5.82
CA HIS A 226 2.23 10.72 6.43
C HIS A 226 3.55 10.79 7.19
N LEU A 227 3.53 10.32 8.44
CA LEU A 227 4.69 10.32 9.30
C LEU A 227 5.76 9.35 8.79
N GLY A 228 5.32 8.16 8.41
CA GLY A 228 6.14 7.09 7.87
C GLY A 228 7.09 6.46 8.89
N GLY A 229 7.22 5.15 8.87
CA GLY A 229 8.15 4.43 9.76
C GLY A 229 7.67 4.25 11.20
N GLY A 230 6.42 4.61 11.52
CA GLY A 230 5.87 4.50 12.87
C GLY A 230 5.82 3.07 13.41
N THR A 231 5.64 2.07 12.55
CA THR A 231 5.50 0.66 12.99
C THR A 231 6.80 -0.14 12.87
N LEU A 232 7.63 0.12 11.85
CA LEU A 232 8.92 -0.58 11.65
C LEU A 232 9.99 0.41 11.17
N PRO A 233 11.13 0.54 11.89
CA PRO A 233 12.25 1.37 11.46
C PRO A 233 12.71 1.03 10.04
N LYS A 234 13.21 2.04 9.29
CA LYS A 234 13.66 1.87 7.89
C LYS A 234 14.69 0.74 7.73
N GLU A 235 15.59 0.54 8.69
CA GLU A 235 16.71 -0.42 8.67
C GLU A 235 16.41 -1.75 9.42
N SER A 236 15.14 -2.06 9.68
CA SER A 236 14.77 -3.29 10.37
C SER A 236 15.04 -4.53 9.50
N PRO A 237 15.80 -5.54 9.99
CA PRO A 237 15.99 -6.81 9.28
C PRO A 237 14.67 -7.55 9.00
N ARG A 238 13.65 -7.37 9.87
CA ARG A 238 12.30 -7.90 9.64
C ARG A 238 11.64 -7.25 8.42
N LYS A 239 11.78 -5.94 8.26
CA LYS A 239 11.28 -5.21 7.09
C LYS A 239 11.98 -5.67 5.81
N THR A 240 13.30 -5.81 5.84
CA THR A 240 14.09 -6.37 4.73
C THR A 240 13.59 -7.76 4.36
N TYR A 241 13.44 -8.65 5.34
CA TYR A 241 12.92 -10.01 5.12
C TYR A 241 11.55 -10.00 4.44
N LEU A 242 10.59 -9.23 4.98
CA LEU A 242 9.24 -9.15 4.42
C LEU A 242 9.26 -8.60 2.98
N ASN A 243 9.99 -7.52 2.74
CA ASN A 243 10.07 -6.94 1.39
C ASN A 243 10.63 -7.91 0.35
N PHE A 244 11.72 -8.63 0.65
CA PHE A 244 12.30 -9.58 -0.31
C PHE A 244 11.41 -10.82 -0.50
N ARG A 245 10.87 -11.40 0.58
CA ARG A 245 9.97 -12.55 0.50
C ARG A 245 8.70 -12.20 -0.27
N ASN A 246 8.04 -11.14 0.14
CA ASN A 246 6.73 -10.75 -0.38
C ASN A 246 6.82 -10.30 -1.84
N ASN A 247 7.89 -9.59 -2.20
CA ASN A 247 8.09 -9.17 -3.58
C ASN A 247 8.27 -10.39 -4.53
N LEU A 248 8.98 -11.42 -4.09
CA LEU A 248 9.09 -12.65 -4.88
C LEU A 248 7.75 -13.41 -4.97
N LEU A 249 6.96 -13.43 -3.89
CA LEU A 249 5.60 -14.00 -3.89
C LEU A 249 4.66 -13.20 -4.79
N LEU A 250 4.71 -11.87 -4.74
CA LEU A 250 4.00 -10.96 -5.63
C LEU A 250 4.27 -11.29 -7.11
N LEU A 251 5.55 -11.39 -7.48
CA LEU A 251 5.97 -11.72 -8.85
C LEU A 251 5.50 -13.11 -9.25
N TYR A 252 5.69 -14.12 -8.41
CA TYR A 252 5.22 -15.47 -8.67
C TYR A 252 3.71 -15.53 -8.89
N LYS A 253 2.95 -14.81 -8.07
CA LYS A 253 1.50 -14.82 -8.08
C LYS A 253 0.89 -14.15 -9.32
N ASN A 254 1.56 -13.12 -9.88
CA ASN A 254 0.93 -12.24 -10.86
C ASN A 254 1.62 -12.20 -12.24
N LEU A 255 2.92 -12.57 -12.35
CA LEU A 255 3.62 -12.52 -13.64
C LEU A 255 3.11 -13.58 -14.62
N PRO A 256 3.00 -13.23 -15.93
CA PRO A 256 2.74 -14.20 -16.99
C PRO A 256 3.78 -15.32 -17.03
N ASN A 257 3.39 -16.50 -17.52
CA ASN A 257 4.26 -17.67 -17.57
C ASN A 257 5.52 -17.43 -18.41
N GLU A 258 5.37 -16.68 -19.50
CA GLU A 258 6.42 -16.37 -20.48
C GLU A 258 7.56 -15.57 -19.86
N THR A 259 7.24 -14.68 -18.91
CA THR A 259 8.21 -13.76 -18.29
C THR A 259 8.72 -14.25 -16.94
N LEU A 260 7.94 -15.05 -16.22
CA LEU A 260 8.24 -15.47 -14.84
C LEU A 260 9.65 -16.03 -14.66
N HIS A 261 10.04 -17.03 -15.48
CA HIS A 261 11.34 -17.68 -15.34
C HIS A 261 12.51 -16.73 -15.60
N SER A 262 12.38 -15.86 -16.58
CA SER A 262 13.41 -14.87 -16.91
C SER A 262 13.55 -13.85 -15.78
N VAL A 263 12.43 -13.29 -15.31
CA VAL A 263 12.43 -12.32 -14.21
C VAL A 263 13.00 -12.93 -12.93
N MET A 264 12.56 -14.13 -12.53
CA MET A 264 13.02 -14.78 -11.31
C MET A 264 14.52 -15.13 -11.33
N ARG A 265 15.09 -15.43 -12.52
CA ARG A 265 16.52 -15.65 -12.72
C ARG A 265 17.32 -14.38 -12.53
N TRP A 266 16.86 -13.25 -13.13
CA TRP A 266 17.48 -11.94 -12.92
C TRP A 266 17.37 -11.48 -11.47
N ARG A 267 16.21 -11.67 -10.83
CA ARG A 267 16.01 -11.35 -9.42
C ARG A 267 16.96 -12.13 -8.50
N PHE A 268 17.35 -13.34 -8.86
CA PHE A 268 18.37 -14.05 -8.06
C PHE A 268 19.67 -13.26 -7.99
N TRP A 269 20.17 -12.78 -9.12
CA TRP A 269 21.42 -12.01 -9.17
C TRP A 269 21.28 -10.63 -8.57
N LEU A 270 20.19 -9.95 -8.83
CA LEU A 270 19.92 -8.61 -8.28
C LEU A 270 19.76 -8.64 -6.76
N ASP A 271 19.06 -9.65 -6.22
CA ASP A 271 18.92 -9.83 -4.78
C ASP A 271 20.26 -10.22 -4.12
N ALA A 272 21.11 -11.00 -4.80
CA ALA A 272 22.45 -11.30 -4.34
C ALA A 272 23.31 -10.03 -4.27
N LEU A 273 23.28 -9.17 -5.30
CA LEU A 273 23.98 -7.89 -5.28
C LEU A 273 23.46 -6.97 -4.17
N ALA A 274 22.15 -6.88 -3.98
CA ALA A 274 21.54 -6.11 -2.89
C ALA A 274 21.98 -6.64 -1.53
N SER A 275 22.03 -7.96 -1.34
CA SER A 275 22.48 -8.57 -0.08
C SER A 275 23.97 -8.25 0.19
N LEU A 276 24.84 -8.33 -0.81
CA LEU A 276 26.24 -7.96 -0.67
C LEU A 276 26.40 -6.47 -0.33
N HIS A 277 25.61 -5.60 -0.93
CA HIS A 277 25.59 -4.17 -0.58
C HIS A 277 25.27 -3.96 0.90
N LEU A 278 24.24 -4.62 1.44
CA LEU A 278 23.90 -4.59 2.87
C LEU A 278 25.04 -5.11 3.74
N LEU A 279 25.73 -6.15 3.30
CA LEU A 279 26.90 -6.69 4.02
C LEU A 279 28.05 -5.66 4.10
N PHE A 280 28.36 -4.98 2.97
CA PHE A 280 29.38 -3.93 2.94
C PHE A 280 29.01 -2.70 3.78
N GLN A 281 27.72 -2.45 4.00
CA GLN A 281 27.23 -1.43 4.95
C GLN A 281 27.26 -1.87 6.41
N GLY A 282 27.78 -3.07 6.73
CA GLY A 282 27.81 -3.62 8.09
C GLY A 282 26.45 -4.17 8.57
N GLN A 283 25.43 -4.24 7.71
CA GLN A 283 24.07 -4.69 8.05
C GLN A 283 23.94 -6.22 7.91
N PHE A 284 24.73 -6.97 8.68
CA PHE A 284 24.79 -8.44 8.58
C PHE A 284 23.42 -9.12 8.77
N SER A 285 22.62 -8.63 9.72
CA SER A 285 21.26 -9.17 9.96
C SER A 285 20.33 -8.96 8.77
N SER A 286 20.44 -7.83 8.06
CA SER A 286 19.68 -7.53 6.84
C SER A 286 20.18 -8.37 5.65
N PHE A 287 21.50 -8.60 5.54
CA PHE A 287 22.07 -9.56 4.58
C PHE A 287 21.44 -10.95 4.76
N LEU A 288 21.42 -11.49 5.97
CA LEU A 288 20.79 -12.79 6.25
C LEU A 288 19.27 -12.78 5.99
N ALA A 289 18.61 -11.64 6.23
CA ALA A 289 17.17 -11.49 6.01
C ALA A 289 16.78 -11.65 4.54
N VAL A 290 17.60 -11.17 3.58
CA VAL A 290 17.39 -11.39 2.13
C VAL A 290 17.35 -12.89 1.81
N TRP A 291 18.33 -13.64 2.28
CA TRP A 291 18.42 -15.09 2.00
C TRP A 291 17.34 -15.90 2.71
N ARG A 292 16.96 -15.53 3.93
CA ARG A 292 15.78 -16.08 4.61
C ARG A 292 14.51 -15.83 3.80
N GLY A 293 14.32 -14.62 3.30
CA GLY A 293 13.18 -14.27 2.46
C GLY A 293 13.10 -15.13 1.20
N ARG A 294 14.22 -15.32 0.51
CA ARG A 294 14.29 -16.21 -0.67
C ARG A 294 14.00 -17.66 -0.34
N ARG A 295 14.58 -18.18 0.77
CA ARG A 295 14.33 -19.56 1.23
C ARG A 295 12.85 -19.77 1.52
N ASP A 296 12.23 -18.83 2.25
CA ASP A 296 10.83 -18.95 2.66
C ASP A 296 9.89 -18.71 1.47
N PHE A 297 10.23 -17.86 0.51
CA PHE A 297 9.57 -17.84 -0.80
C PHE A 297 9.55 -19.22 -1.46
N CYS A 298 10.68 -19.91 -1.53
CA CYS A 298 10.75 -21.26 -2.15
C CYS A 298 9.87 -22.29 -1.43
N ARG A 299 9.71 -22.16 -0.09
CA ARG A 299 8.83 -23.04 0.71
C ARG A 299 7.35 -22.72 0.53
N MET A 300 7.02 -21.41 0.46
CA MET A 300 5.64 -20.93 0.44
C MET A 300 5.03 -20.91 -0.97
N LYS A 301 5.84 -20.85 -2.04
CA LYS A 301 5.32 -20.61 -3.40
C LYS A 301 4.23 -21.61 -3.84
N SER A 302 4.29 -22.87 -3.37
CA SER A 302 3.26 -23.88 -3.66
C SER A 302 1.88 -23.48 -3.12
N ASP A 303 1.82 -22.80 -1.98
CA ASP A 303 0.57 -22.36 -1.36
C ASP A 303 -0.11 -21.23 -2.14
N PHE A 304 0.63 -20.59 -3.05
CA PHE A 304 0.15 -19.53 -3.94
C PHE A 304 -0.19 -20.01 -5.35
N GLN A 305 -0.03 -21.29 -5.66
CA GLN A 305 -0.24 -21.79 -7.02
C GLN A 305 -1.68 -21.62 -7.49
N ALA A 306 -2.65 -21.97 -6.67
CA ALA A 306 -4.07 -21.82 -7.00
C ALA A 306 -4.46 -20.34 -7.21
N ASP A 307 -3.86 -19.41 -6.43
CA ASP A 307 -4.08 -17.97 -6.60
C ASP A 307 -3.45 -17.48 -7.91
N ARG A 308 -2.25 -17.96 -8.24
CA ARG A 308 -1.59 -17.67 -9.52
C ARG A 308 -2.47 -18.08 -10.69
N GLU A 309 -2.96 -19.32 -10.69
CA GLU A 309 -3.81 -19.84 -11.76
C GLU A 309 -5.09 -18.99 -11.93
N ARG A 310 -5.76 -18.66 -10.83
CA ARG A 310 -6.92 -17.77 -10.84
C ARG A 310 -6.60 -16.37 -11.36
N ASN A 311 -5.48 -15.79 -10.95
CA ASN A 311 -5.09 -14.45 -11.40
C ASN A 311 -4.78 -14.42 -12.90
N LEU A 312 -4.03 -15.42 -13.39
CA LEU A 312 -3.72 -15.50 -14.82
C LEU A 312 -4.97 -15.74 -15.69
N GLN A 313 -5.90 -16.58 -15.22
CA GLN A 313 -7.19 -16.81 -15.91
C GLN A 313 -8.07 -15.55 -15.94
N ALA A 314 -8.02 -14.74 -14.88
CA ALA A 314 -8.79 -13.50 -14.78
C ALA A 314 -8.13 -12.30 -15.45
N THR A 315 -6.91 -12.44 -15.98
CA THR A 315 -6.18 -11.36 -16.64
C THR A 315 -6.79 -11.07 -18.01
N VAL A 316 -7.06 -9.79 -18.26
CA VAL A 316 -7.55 -9.28 -19.55
C VAL A 316 -6.51 -8.34 -20.18
N PRO A 317 -6.54 -8.13 -21.51
CA PRO A 317 -5.72 -7.09 -22.13
C PRO A 317 -6.01 -5.72 -21.51
N VAL A 318 -4.96 -4.94 -21.21
CA VAL A 318 -5.07 -3.60 -20.66
C VAL A 318 -4.25 -2.62 -21.49
N ASP A 319 -4.74 -1.40 -21.64
CA ASP A 319 -4.08 -0.38 -22.47
C ASP A 319 -2.72 0.05 -21.85
N LYS A 320 -2.66 0.13 -20.52
CA LYS A 320 -1.45 0.48 -19.79
C LYS A 320 -0.96 -0.73 -18.99
N PRO A 321 0.26 -1.22 -19.28
CA PRO A 321 0.82 -2.36 -18.56
C PRO A 321 1.00 -2.06 -17.07
N VAL A 322 0.88 -3.08 -16.23
CA VAL A 322 1.09 -2.95 -14.77
C VAL A 322 2.57 -2.70 -14.44
N GLN A 323 3.48 -3.22 -15.29
CA GLN A 323 4.93 -3.06 -15.11
C GLN A 323 5.51 -2.16 -16.21
N SER A 324 6.48 -1.34 -15.83
CA SER A 324 7.29 -0.60 -16.79
C SER A 324 8.25 -1.53 -17.52
N SER A 325 8.58 -1.20 -18.75
CA SER A 325 9.46 -2.02 -19.62
C SER A 325 10.94 -1.94 -19.26
N PHE A 326 11.35 -0.94 -18.46
CA PHE A 326 12.75 -0.68 -18.09
C PHE A 326 13.13 -1.31 -16.74
N SER A 327 14.42 -1.31 -16.42
CA SER A 327 14.96 -1.65 -15.09
C SER A 327 15.21 -0.39 -14.28
N LEU A 328 14.56 -0.25 -13.14
CA LEU A 328 14.76 0.86 -12.21
C LEU A 328 16.22 0.95 -11.74
N LEU A 329 16.84 -0.20 -11.40
CA LEU A 329 18.22 -0.24 -10.94
C LEU A 329 19.20 0.22 -12.00
N TRP A 330 18.95 -0.11 -13.30
CA TRP A 330 19.77 0.38 -14.41
C TRP A 330 19.62 1.89 -14.59
N GLN A 331 18.40 2.39 -14.57
CA GLN A 331 18.13 3.83 -14.66
C GLN A 331 18.85 4.60 -13.54
N TYR A 332 18.72 4.11 -12.33
CA TYR A 332 19.22 4.79 -11.13
C TYR A 332 20.74 4.71 -11.01
N TYR A 333 21.34 3.50 -11.05
CA TYR A 333 22.77 3.31 -10.76
C TYR A 333 23.68 3.52 -11.97
N VAL A 334 23.22 3.20 -13.20
CA VAL A 334 24.03 3.28 -14.40
C VAL A 334 23.80 4.61 -15.14
N LEU A 335 22.52 4.95 -15.39
CA LEU A 335 22.19 6.18 -16.14
C LEU A 335 22.08 7.41 -15.22
N ARG A 336 22.15 7.22 -13.89
CA ARG A 336 22.10 8.31 -12.89
C ARG A 336 20.82 9.13 -12.94
N HIS A 337 19.71 8.50 -13.26
CA HIS A 337 18.38 9.11 -13.18
C HIS A 337 17.84 9.00 -11.75
N HIS A 338 17.85 10.11 -11.02
CA HIS A 338 17.48 10.17 -9.60
C HIS A 338 16.09 10.78 -9.39
N THR A 339 15.42 11.25 -10.44
CA THR A 339 14.07 11.82 -10.41
C THR A 339 13.15 11.10 -11.41
N PHE A 340 11.86 11.08 -11.10
CA PHE A 340 10.87 10.35 -11.89
C PHE A 340 10.75 10.88 -13.34
N ASP A 341 10.85 12.19 -13.53
CA ASP A 341 10.76 12.86 -14.84
C ASP A 341 11.87 12.44 -15.83
N ARG A 342 12.99 11.91 -15.31
CA ARG A 342 14.10 11.40 -16.14
C ARG A 342 13.93 9.94 -16.56
N LEU A 343 12.96 9.23 -16.02
CA LEU A 343 12.69 7.86 -16.42
C LEU A 343 12.08 7.79 -17.83
N PRO A 344 12.29 6.70 -18.58
CA PRO A 344 11.55 6.48 -19.81
C PRO A 344 10.05 6.58 -19.54
N HIS A 345 9.32 7.38 -20.33
CA HIS A 345 7.87 7.49 -20.17
C HIS A 345 7.23 6.13 -20.43
N THR A 346 6.42 5.67 -19.50
CA THR A 346 5.50 4.57 -19.73
C THR A 346 4.26 5.19 -20.39
N GLU A 347 4.28 5.28 -21.71
CA GLU A 347 3.10 5.62 -22.50
C GLU A 347 2.03 4.54 -22.36
#